data_21cc293cb82cd7db74fa72fc35580c96
#
_entry.id   21cc293cb82cd7db74fa72fc35580c96
#
_cell.length_a   1.000
_cell.length_b   1.000
_cell.length_c   1.000
_cell.angle_alpha   90.00
_cell.angle_beta   90.00
_cell.angle_gamma   90.00
#
_symmetry.space_group_name_H-M   'P 1'
#
loop_
_entity.id
_entity.type
_entity.pdbx_description
1 polymer ?
#
loop_
_entity_poly.entity_id
_entity_poly.type
_entity_poly.pdbx_seq_one_letter_code
_entity_poly.pdbx_strand_id
1 'polypeptide(L)'
;TWLYDQGTITDFEDLGDARIFTGAAPNCAIWRFEKGNAGRRLRDGRRMAISGGQLMFTRGIYSLPLASVFAVKVGAVSGADDIFRNQEFANTEFVWSKTAQTGKTKRMLYLDREGPLPYLEQFKERLLARRVTRFDENNWWKWGRRHHVSDAPRIYVNNKTRNPRPFFLHPCNDYDGAVMALFPHRAKLKKADLQRLTDMLNDVDWHELGFVCDGRFLFSQRSLEQTLLPEAFAEFAVKGLV
;
A
#
# COMPACT_ATOMS: atom_id res chain seq x y z
N THR A 1 -2.77 -19.06 -10.40
CA THR A 1 -2.71 -20.40 -9.72
C THR A 1 -2.71 -21.54 -10.71
N TRP A 2 -3.63 -21.59 -11.69
CA TRP A 2 -3.71 -22.70 -12.65
C TRP A 2 -2.37 -23.07 -13.31
N LEU A 3 -1.60 -22.10 -13.83
CA LEU A 3 -0.26 -22.37 -14.40
C LEU A 3 0.68 -23.04 -13.39
N TYR A 4 0.63 -22.59 -12.14
CA TYR A 4 1.45 -23.18 -11.08
C TYR A 4 1.12 -24.66 -10.84
N ASP A 5 -0.14 -25.03 -10.91
CA ASP A 5 -0.59 -26.40 -10.70
C ASP A 5 -0.24 -27.30 -11.90
N GLN A 6 -0.15 -26.73 -13.12
CA GLN A 6 0.09 -27.47 -14.36
C GLN A 6 1.58 -27.67 -14.70
N GLY A 7 2.48 -26.85 -14.15
CA GLY A 7 3.90 -26.96 -14.51
C GLY A 7 4.73 -25.80 -13.95
N THR A 8 5.89 -25.60 -14.56
CA THR A 8 6.85 -24.57 -14.15
C THR A 8 7.10 -23.59 -15.29
N ILE A 9 7.10 -22.29 -15.00
CA ILE A 9 7.70 -21.29 -15.86
C ILE A 9 9.22 -21.38 -15.65
N THR A 10 9.94 -21.77 -16.70
CA THR A 10 11.39 -22.02 -16.63
C THR A 10 12.22 -20.82 -17.05
N ASP A 11 11.62 -19.92 -17.81
CA ASP A 11 12.25 -18.67 -18.23
C ASP A 11 11.21 -17.54 -18.09
N PHE A 12 11.60 -16.39 -17.58
CA PHE A 12 10.74 -15.22 -17.45
C PHE A 12 11.57 -13.95 -17.58
N GLU A 13 11.24 -13.15 -18.59
CA GLU A 13 11.83 -11.85 -18.86
C GLU A 13 10.72 -10.79 -18.84
N ASP A 14 10.80 -9.86 -17.89
CA ASP A 14 9.96 -8.69 -17.88
C ASP A 14 10.59 -7.62 -18.78
N LEU A 15 9.88 -7.22 -19.82
CA LEU A 15 10.34 -6.21 -20.76
C LEU A 15 10.17 -4.78 -20.25
N GLY A 16 9.64 -4.63 -19.04
CA GLY A 16 9.50 -3.35 -18.34
C GLY A 16 8.80 -2.29 -19.17
N ASP A 17 9.44 -1.12 -19.33
CA ASP A 17 8.93 0.03 -20.07
C ASP A 17 9.24 -0.02 -21.59
N ALA A 18 9.73 -1.13 -22.11
CA ALA A 18 10.02 -1.27 -23.53
C ALA A 18 8.75 -1.05 -24.39
N ARG A 19 8.80 -0.09 -25.27
CA ARG A 19 7.71 0.19 -26.23
C ARG A 19 7.78 -0.81 -27.40
N ILE A 20 7.09 -1.93 -27.25
CA ILE A 20 7.07 -3.00 -28.26
C ILE A 20 6.01 -2.75 -29.33
N PHE A 21 4.95 -2.02 -29.00
CA PHE A 21 3.82 -1.77 -29.88
C PHE A 21 3.73 -0.28 -30.27
N THR A 22 3.44 -0.02 -31.56
CA THR A 22 3.15 1.34 -32.02
C THR A 22 1.76 1.75 -31.53
N GLY A 23 1.69 2.89 -30.80
CA GLY A 23 0.42 3.45 -30.32
C GLY A 23 -0.12 2.83 -29.02
N ALA A 24 0.57 1.86 -28.43
CA ALA A 24 0.23 1.27 -27.13
C ALA A 24 1.48 1.06 -26.27
N ALA A 25 1.35 1.17 -24.95
CA ALA A 25 2.43 0.95 -24.00
C ALA A 25 2.01 -0.06 -22.90
N PRO A 26 1.62 -1.29 -23.25
CA PRO A 26 1.36 -2.33 -22.26
C PRO A 26 2.66 -2.81 -21.65
N ASN A 27 2.66 -3.18 -20.37
CA ASN A 27 3.74 -3.96 -19.79
C ASN A 27 3.72 -5.36 -20.40
N CYS A 28 4.84 -5.77 -20.94
CA CYS A 28 4.99 -7.06 -21.62
C CYS A 28 6.02 -7.93 -20.92
N ALA A 29 5.81 -9.24 -20.99
CA ALA A 29 6.78 -10.22 -20.54
C ALA A 29 6.87 -11.38 -21.53
N ILE A 30 8.06 -11.99 -21.64
CA ILE A 30 8.30 -13.21 -22.39
C ILE A 30 8.56 -14.33 -21.39
N TRP A 31 7.91 -15.47 -21.57
CA TRP A 31 8.11 -16.61 -20.68
C TRP A 31 7.99 -17.94 -21.38
N ARG A 32 8.67 -18.93 -20.83
CA ARG A 32 8.60 -20.32 -21.28
C ARG A 32 7.97 -21.17 -20.19
N PHE A 33 7.03 -22.00 -20.57
CA PHE A 33 6.32 -22.90 -19.66
C PHE A 33 6.60 -24.38 -20.02
N GLU A 34 6.90 -25.17 -19.00
CA GLU A 34 7.06 -26.63 -19.13
C GLU A 34 5.97 -27.32 -18.32
N LYS A 35 5.00 -27.91 -19.06
CA LYS A 35 3.90 -28.66 -18.46
C LYS A 35 4.44 -29.94 -17.78
N GLY A 36 3.91 -30.24 -16.60
CA GLY A 36 4.31 -31.39 -15.79
C GLY A 36 5.65 -31.22 -15.03
N ASN A 37 6.37 -30.11 -15.25
CA ASN A 37 7.58 -29.81 -14.49
C ASN A 37 7.20 -29.31 -13.10
N ALA A 38 7.45 -30.08 -12.05
CA ALA A 38 7.19 -29.73 -10.65
C ALA A 38 8.36 -29.02 -9.96
N GLY A 39 9.45 -28.70 -10.65
CA GLY A 39 10.68 -28.18 -10.06
C GLY A 39 10.58 -26.76 -9.48
N ARG A 40 9.61 -25.96 -9.95
CA ARG A 40 9.35 -24.60 -9.48
C ARG A 40 10.57 -23.69 -9.47
N ARG A 41 11.52 -23.94 -10.40
CA ARG A 41 12.74 -23.15 -10.55
C ARG A 41 12.90 -22.67 -11.98
N LEU A 42 13.24 -21.40 -12.11
CA LEU A 42 13.67 -20.82 -13.38
C LEU A 42 15.15 -21.13 -13.62
N ARG A 43 15.59 -21.03 -14.87
CA ARG A 43 17.00 -21.29 -15.27
C ARG A 43 17.97 -20.27 -14.68
N ASP A 44 17.52 -19.06 -14.39
CA ASP A 44 18.29 -17.99 -13.75
C ASP A 44 18.40 -18.14 -12.22
N GLY A 45 17.88 -19.24 -11.65
CA GLY A 45 17.93 -19.57 -10.23
C GLY A 45 16.76 -19.04 -9.41
N ARG A 46 15.87 -18.20 -9.98
CA ARG A 46 14.65 -17.79 -9.29
C ARG A 46 13.73 -18.97 -9.01
N ARG A 47 12.92 -18.83 -7.98
CA ARG A 47 11.86 -19.77 -7.63
C ARG A 47 10.50 -19.22 -8.06
N MET A 48 9.68 -20.10 -8.63
CA MET A 48 8.29 -19.83 -8.90
C MET A 48 7.46 -20.14 -7.65
N ALA A 49 6.81 -19.12 -7.07
CA ALA A 49 6.01 -19.23 -5.84
C ALA A 49 4.62 -18.61 -6.05
N ILE A 50 3.68 -18.93 -5.17
CA ILE A 50 2.36 -18.30 -5.11
C ILE A 50 2.15 -17.67 -3.74
N SER A 51 1.66 -16.43 -3.73
CA SER A 51 1.15 -15.79 -2.54
C SER A 51 -0.13 -15.02 -2.90
N GLY A 52 -1.19 -15.21 -2.10
CA GLY A 52 -2.47 -14.54 -2.33
C GLY A 52 -3.08 -14.73 -3.72
N GLY A 53 -2.76 -15.84 -4.39
CA GLY A 53 -3.18 -16.10 -5.76
C GLY A 53 -2.34 -15.41 -6.85
N GLN A 54 -1.30 -14.68 -6.47
CA GLN A 54 -0.32 -14.08 -7.38
C GLN A 54 0.88 -15.00 -7.59
N LEU A 55 1.33 -15.08 -8.83
CA LEU A 55 2.54 -15.81 -9.18
C LEU A 55 3.75 -14.87 -9.01
N MET A 56 4.77 -15.36 -8.32
CA MET A 56 6.00 -14.61 -8.04
C MET A 56 7.21 -15.38 -8.49
N PHE A 57 8.29 -14.68 -8.86
CA PHE A 57 9.59 -15.24 -9.25
C PHE A 57 10.68 -14.61 -8.38
N THR A 58 11.11 -15.32 -7.35
CA THR A 58 11.98 -14.77 -6.31
C THR A 58 13.30 -15.52 -6.18
N ARG A 59 14.40 -14.80 -5.90
CA ARG A 59 15.70 -15.38 -5.49
C ARG A 59 15.72 -15.59 -3.98
N GLY A 60 15.16 -14.64 -3.25
CA GLY A 60 15.04 -14.69 -1.81
C GLY A 60 14.03 -15.73 -1.33
N ILE A 61 14.16 -16.12 -0.07
CA ILE A 61 13.19 -16.98 0.62
C ILE A 61 12.19 -16.07 1.32
N TYR A 62 10.97 -16.03 0.80
CA TYR A 62 9.84 -15.33 1.36
C TYR A 62 8.81 -16.38 1.78
N SER A 63 8.65 -16.57 3.06
CA SER A 63 7.81 -17.64 3.62
C SER A 63 6.77 -17.14 4.61
N LEU A 64 6.95 -15.94 5.15
CA LEU A 64 6.11 -15.40 6.20
C LEU A 64 5.05 -14.45 5.62
N PRO A 65 3.74 -14.73 5.74
CA PRO A 65 2.72 -13.79 5.31
C PRO A 65 2.85 -12.43 6.02
N LEU A 66 2.86 -11.32 5.25
CA LEU A 66 2.88 -9.98 5.84
C LEU A 66 1.71 -9.78 6.81
N ALA A 67 0.56 -10.35 6.49
CA ALA A 67 -0.63 -10.31 7.34
C ALA A 67 -0.46 -10.99 8.71
N SER A 68 0.56 -11.83 8.92
CA SER A 68 0.89 -12.37 10.24
C SER A 68 1.65 -11.38 11.14
N VAL A 69 2.22 -10.33 10.55
CA VAL A 69 2.99 -9.29 11.24
C VAL A 69 2.21 -7.99 11.35
N PHE A 70 1.47 -7.62 10.30
CA PHE A 70 0.82 -6.32 10.20
C PHE A 70 -0.64 -6.40 9.75
N ALA A 71 -1.50 -5.56 10.34
CA ALA A 71 -2.75 -5.15 9.72
C ALA A 71 -2.51 -3.92 8.84
N VAL A 72 -2.90 -3.98 7.58
CA VAL A 72 -2.76 -2.84 6.65
C VAL A 72 -4.05 -2.05 6.59
N LYS A 73 -3.97 -0.73 6.71
CA LYS A 73 -5.13 0.18 6.69
C LYS A 73 -4.91 1.31 5.70
N VAL A 74 -5.93 1.59 4.90
CA VAL A 74 -5.94 2.70 3.95
C VAL A 74 -6.30 4.01 4.62
N GLY A 75 -5.77 5.12 4.10
CA GLY A 75 -6.02 6.45 4.62
C GLY A 75 -7.37 7.02 4.23
N ALA A 76 -7.70 8.16 4.83
CA ALA A 76 -8.94 8.88 4.60
C ALA A 76 -8.99 9.54 3.22
N VAL A 77 -10.16 9.60 2.60
CA VAL A 77 -10.36 10.20 1.27
C VAL A 77 -11.49 11.21 1.34
N SER A 78 -11.18 12.47 1.03
CA SER A 78 -12.17 13.54 0.95
C SER A 78 -13.03 13.46 -0.32
N GLY A 79 -12.40 13.10 -1.44
CA GLY A 79 -13.01 13.17 -2.78
C GLY A 79 -13.09 14.59 -3.36
N ALA A 80 -12.60 15.60 -2.62
CA ALA A 80 -12.54 17.00 -3.04
C ALA A 80 -11.48 17.76 -2.23
N ASP A 81 -10.23 17.33 -2.32
CA ASP A 81 -9.11 17.84 -1.51
C ASP A 81 -8.93 19.36 -1.62
N ASP A 82 -9.20 19.95 -2.77
CA ASP A 82 -9.12 21.38 -3.01
C ASP A 82 -10.12 22.19 -2.16
N ILE A 83 -11.30 21.64 -1.89
CA ILE A 83 -12.31 22.27 -1.04
C ILE A 83 -11.93 22.12 0.45
N PHE A 84 -11.52 20.93 0.86
CA PHE A 84 -11.19 20.64 2.26
C PHE A 84 -9.80 21.16 2.68
N ARG A 85 -8.95 21.56 1.74
CA ARG A 85 -7.64 22.18 2.01
C ARG A 85 -7.75 23.69 2.19
N ASN A 86 -8.59 24.12 3.10
CA ASN A 86 -8.75 25.53 3.45
C ASN A 86 -7.96 25.86 4.73
N GLN A 87 -7.05 26.83 4.67
CA GLN A 87 -6.18 27.14 5.82
C GLN A 87 -6.93 27.76 6.99
N GLU A 88 -8.00 28.49 6.71
CA GLU A 88 -8.81 29.16 7.73
C GLU A 88 -9.61 28.16 8.58
N PHE A 89 -10.20 27.15 7.91
CA PHE A 89 -11.06 26.15 8.55
C PHE A 89 -10.37 24.82 8.80
N ALA A 90 -9.12 24.65 8.39
CA ALA A 90 -8.38 23.41 8.60
C ALA A 90 -8.17 23.14 10.09
N ASN A 91 -8.63 21.97 10.54
CA ASN A 91 -8.65 21.56 11.93
C ASN A 91 -7.83 20.31 12.24
N THR A 92 -7.40 19.56 11.21
CA THR A 92 -6.72 18.28 11.39
C THR A 92 -5.48 18.18 10.48
N GLU A 93 -4.40 17.67 11.05
CA GLU A 93 -3.14 17.39 10.34
C GLU A 93 -3.16 15.98 9.81
N PHE A 94 -2.75 15.80 8.54
CA PHE A 94 -2.69 14.49 7.89
C PHE A 94 -1.30 14.17 7.36
N VAL A 95 -0.83 12.95 7.61
CA VAL A 95 0.26 12.35 6.85
C VAL A 95 -0.22 12.18 5.40
N TRP A 96 0.61 12.58 4.44
CA TRP A 96 0.27 12.58 3.02
C TRP A 96 1.46 12.18 2.15
N SER A 97 1.29 12.16 0.84
CA SER A 97 2.33 11.69 -0.10
C SER A 97 3.68 12.39 0.01
N LYS A 98 3.72 13.65 0.46
CA LYS A 98 4.98 14.40 0.61
C LYS A 98 5.62 14.27 2.00
N THR A 99 4.92 13.70 2.98
CA THR A 99 5.44 13.59 4.36
C THR A 99 6.75 12.81 4.42
N ALA A 100 6.86 11.71 3.67
CA ALA A 100 8.08 10.91 3.62
C ALA A 100 9.35 11.70 3.25
N GLN A 101 9.20 12.75 2.42
CA GLN A 101 10.33 13.57 1.96
C GLN A 101 10.54 14.82 2.81
N THR A 102 9.45 15.41 3.31
CA THR A 102 9.48 16.74 3.94
C THR A 102 9.39 16.69 5.46
N GLY A 103 8.98 15.55 6.03
CA GLY A 103 8.63 15.43 7.44
C GLY A 103 7.40 16.24 7.85
N LYS A 104 6.70 16.88 6.89
CA LYS A 104 5.57 17.78 7.16
C LYS A 104 4.25 17.11 6.83
N THR A 105 3.24 17.39 7.64
CA THR A 105 1.83 17.05 7.41
C THR A 105 1.15 18.06 6.48
N LYS A 106 -0.08 17.78 6.07
CA LYS A 106 -0.98 18.77 5.46
C LYS A 106 -2.17 19.02 6.39
N ARG A 107 -2.57 20.29 6.53
CA ARG A 107 -3.77 20.65 7.26
C ARG A 107 -4.99 20.58 6.34
N MET A 108 -6.07 19.97 6.85
CA MET A 108 -7.32 19.80 6.14
C MET A 108 -8.50 20.08 7.07
N LEU A 109 -9.61 20.51 6.52
CA LEU A 109 -10.89 20.50 7.22
C LEU A 109 -11.41 19.05 7.27
N TYR A 110 -11.53 18.50 8.47
CA TYR A 110 -12.05 17.16 8.69
C TYR A 110 -13.22 17.20 9.67
N LEU A 111 -14.41 16.92 9.15
CA LEU A 111 -15.66 16.93 9.92
C LEU A 111 -16.20 15.49 9.99
N ASP A 112 -16.12 14.92 11.19
CA ASP A 112 -16.53 13.54 11.41
C ASP A 112 -17.94 13.41 12.01
N ARG A 113 -18.21 14.19 13.06
CA ARG A 113 -19.46 14.14 13.84
C ARG A 113 -20.24 15.43 13.81
N GLU A 114 -19.62 16.52 13.35
CA GLU A 114 -20.19 17.84 13.31
C GLU A 114 -21.04 18.03 12.05
N GLY A 115 -21.94 19.01 12.09
CA GLY A 115 -22.71 19.42 10.91
C GLY A 115 -21.85 20.15 9.88
N PRO A 116 -22.41 20.53 8.72
CA PRO A 116 -21.71 21.29 7.72
C PRO A 116 -21.34 22.68 8.25
N LEU A 117 -20.13 23.13 7.90
CA LEU A 117 -19.76 24.54 8.11
C LEU A 117 -20.38 25.42 7.01
N PRO A 118 -20.77 26.67 7.29
CA PRO A 118 -21.30 27.61 6.29
C PRO A 118 -20.38 27.75 5.07
N TYR A 119 -19.07 27.69 5.27
CA TYR A 119 -18.07 27.67 4.20
C TYR A 119 -18.33 26.60 3.14
N LEU A 120 -18.81 25.41 3.52
CA LEU A 120 -19.01 24.29 2.60
C LEU A 120 -20.30 24.42 1.76
N GLU A 121 -21.27 25.23 2.19
CA GLU A 121 -22.58 25.35 1.49
C GLU A 121 -22.40 25.77 0.03
N GLN A 122 -21.48 26.68 -0.27
CA GLN A 122 -21.20 27.12 -1.64
C GLN A 122 -20.69 25.99 -2.55
N PHE A 123 -20.22 24.88 -1.99
CA PHE A 123 -19.71 23.72 -2.72
C PHE A 123 -20.65 22.50 -2.64
N LYS A 124 -21.84 22.64 -2.08
CA LYS A 124 -22.75 21.52 -1.77
C LYS A 124 -23.03 20.63 -2.97
N GLU A 125 -23.39 21.21 -4.12
CA GLU A 125 -23.67 20.44 -5.34
C GLU A 125 -22.44 19.61 -5.79
N ARG A 126 -21.27 20.20 -5.76
CA ARG A 126 -20.02 19.52 -6.10
C ARG A 126 -19.67 18.43 -5.07
N LEU A 127 -19.95 18.65 -3.81
CA LEU A 127 -19.70 17.68 -2.74
C LEU A 127 -20.69 16.51 -2.78
N LEU A 128 -21.94 16.74 -3.18
CA LEU A 128 -22.94 15.69 -3.46
C LEU A 128 -22.54 14.83 -4.67
N ALA A 129 -21.95 15.42 -5.72
CA ALA A 129 -21.56 14.74 -6.94
C ALA A 129 -20.29 13.85 -6.82
N ARG A 130 -19.63 13.82 -5.67
CA ARG A 130 -18.44 12.97 -5.45
C ARG A 130 -18.77 11.49 -5.58
N ARG A 131 -17.79 10.70 -6.10
CA ARG A 131 -17.97 9.26 -6.38
C ARG A 131 -17.22 8.33 -5.42
N VAL A 132 -16.69 8.85 -4.31
CA VAL A 132 -15.94 8.04 -3.32
C VAL A 132 -16.87 7.11 -2.55
N THR A 133 -18.06 7.62 -2.21
CA THR A 133 -19.19 6.91 -1.62
C THR A 133 -20.47 7.59 -2.05
N ARG A 134 -21.64 7.05 -1.66
CA ARG A 134 -22.92 7.71 -1.89
C ARG A 134 -23.09 8.86 -0.90
N PHE A 135 -23.30 10.07 -1.43
CA PHE A 135 -23.61 11.26 -0.64
C PHE A 135 -25.06 11.67 -0.81
N ASP A 136 -25.62 12.24 0.24
CA ASP A 136 -26.98 12.78 0.31
C ASP A 136 -27.02 14.03 1.21
N GLU A 137 -28.22 14.57 1.47
CA GLU A 137 -28.45 15.75 2.28
C GLU A 137 -27.95 15.62 3.73
N ASN A 138 -27.72 14.40 4.23
CA ASN A 138 -27.33 14.13 5.62
C ASN A 138 -25.84 13.92 5.80
N ASN A 139 -25.05 13.87 4.70
CA ASN A 139 -23.63 13.50 4.77
C ASN A 139 -22.71 14.21 3.76
N TRP A 140 -23.23 15.08 2.90
CA TRP A 140 -22.50 15.72 1.80
C TRP A 140 -21.22 16.48 2.23
N TRP A 141 -21.14 16.96 3.46
CA TRP A 141 -19.99 17.66 4.01
C TRP A 141 -18.91 16.74 4.55
N LYS A 142 -19.19 15.45 4.75
CA LYS A 142 -18.26 14.48 5.30
C LYS A 142 -17.25 14.00 4.26
N TRP A 143 -16.13 13.49 4.73
CA TRP A 143 -15.21 12.77 3.85
C TRP A 143 -15.82 11.45 3.38
N GLY A 144 -15.48 11.03 2.16
CA GLY A 144 -16.05 9.83 1.55
C GLY A 144 -15.54 8.53 2.15
N ARG A 145 -14.35 8.53 2.73
CA ARG A 145 -13.80 7.41 3.49
C ARG A 145 -13.01 7.92 4.68
N ARG A 146 -13.24 7.30 5.82
CA ARG A 146 -12.42 7.50 7.02
C ARG A 146 -11.19 6.62 6.99
N HIS A 147 -10.13 7.01 7.67
CA HIS A 147 -9.03 6.13 8.01
C HIS A 147 -9.34 5.36 9.30
N HIS A 148 -8.50 4.37 9.60
CA HIS A 148 -8.57 3.66 10.88
C HIS A 148 -8.00 4.56 11.99
N VAL A 149 -8.88 5.07 12.86
CA VAL A 149 -8.50 5.90 14.01
C VAL A 149 -7.96 4.99 15.11
N SER A 150 -6.72 5.26 15.54
CA SER A 150 -6.04 4.47 16.57
C SER A 150 -4.82 5.24 17.06
N ASP A 151 -4.43 5.05 18.33
CA ASP A 151 -3.16 5.53 18.87
C ASP A 151 -2.06 4.46 18.83
N ALA A 152 -2.37 3.29 18.27
CA ALA A 152 -1.40 2.21 18.15
C ALA A 152 -0.21 2.62 17.25
N PRO A 153 1.01 2.14 17.57
CA PRO A 153 2.19 2.35 16.74
C PRO A 153 1.96 1.86 15.31
N ARG A 154 2.48 2.59 14.34
CA ARG A 154 2.31 2.27 12.91
C ARG A 154 3.48 2.71 12.06
N ILE A 155 3.63 2.05 10.92
CA ILE A 155 4.57 2.38 9.87
C ILE A 155 3.77 2.86 8.67
N TYR A 156 4.19 3.94 8.04
CA TYR A 156 3.53 4.48 6.87
C TYR A 156 4.21 4.07 5.58
N VAL A 157 3.43 3.96 4.51
CA VAL A 157 3.91 3.80 3.15
C VAL A 157 3.03 4.56 2.17
N ASN A 158 3.62 5.27 1.21
CA ASN A 158 2.86 5.91 0.14
C ASN A 158 2.34 4.85 -0.84
N ASN A 159 1.10 4.98 -1.31
CA ASN A 159 0.53 4.08 -2.32
C ASN A 159 1.37 4.07 -3.61
N LYS A 160 2.01 5.20 -3.93
CA LYS A 160 2.85 5.37 -5.12
C LYS A 160 4.04 6.24 -4.79
N THR A 161 5.27 5.74 -5.02
CA THR A 161 6.49 6.49 -4.69
C THR A 161 7.69 6.00 -5.51
N ARG A 162 8.65 6.93 -5.72
CA ARG A 162 10.00 6.63 -6.23
C ARG A 162 11.06 6.64 -5.13
N ASN A 163 10.64 6.85 -3.87
CA ASN A 163 11.56 6.81 -2.75
C ASN A 163 12.11 5.39 -2.60
N PRO A 164 13.42 5.15 -2.64
CA PRO A 164 14.02 3.82 -2.48
C PRO A 164 13.77 3.22 -1.09
N ARG A 165 13.51 4.06 -0.09
CA ARG A 165 13.06 3.64 1.25
C ARG A 165 11.62 4.09 1.47
N PRO A 166 10.62 3.31 0.96
CA PRO A 166 9.23 3.77 0.89
C PRO A 166 8.51 3.79 2.24
N PHE A 167 8.97 3.00 3.23
CA PHE A 167 8.37 2.90 4.55
C PHE A 167 8.98 3.94 5.50
N PHE A 168 8.14 4.62 6.28
CA PHE A 168 8.58 5.68 7.18
C PHE A 168 7.72 5.77 8.45
N LEU A 169 8.28 6.40 9.49
CA LEU A 169 7.58 6.72 10.73
C LEU A 169 7.19 8.20 10.77
N HIS A 170 6.05 8.49 11.37
CA HIS A 170 5.62 9.84 11.65
C HIS A 170 4.73 9.85 12.91
N PRO A 171 4.81 10.89 13.79
CA PRO A 171 4.04 10.95 15.03
C PRO A 171 2.55 11.27 14.83
N CYS A 172 2.16 11.87 13.71
CA CYS A 172 0.75 12.16 13.42
C CYS A 172 -0.01 10.87 13.15
N ASN A 173 -1.19 10.73 13.76
CA ASN A 173 -2.02 9.53 13.68
C ASN A 173 -3.00 9.54 12.50
N ASP A 174 -3.33 10.72 11.97
CA ASP A 174 -4.24 10.86 10.85
C ASP A 174 -3.48 10.81 9.52
N TYR A 175 -4.01 10.11 8.53
CA TYR A 175 -3.36 9.92 7.22
C TYR A 175 -4.38 9.89 6.09
N ASP A 176 -4.01 10.47 4.96
CA ASP A 176 -4.87 10.59 3.79
C ASP A 176 -4.78 9.38 2.85
N GLY A 177 -5.66 9.36 1.86
CA GLY A 177 -5.81 8.26 0.92
C GLY A 177 -4.60 7.98 0.00
N ALA A 178 -3.58 8.84 0.01
CA ALA A 178 -2.33 8.59 -0.70
C ALA A 178 -1.34 7.74 0.13
N VAL A 179 -1.67 7.48 1.39
CA VAL A 179 -0.83 6.77 2.36
C VAL A 179 -1.58 5.60 2.96
N MET A 180 -0.88 4.52 3.23
CA MET A 180 -1.36 3.41 4.05
C MET A 180 -0.57 3.33 5.36
N ALA A 181 -1.20 2.76 6.37
CA ALA A 181 -0.58 2.46 7.66
C ALA A 181 -0.54 0.95 7.90
N LEU A 182 0.63 0.46 8.28
CA LEU A 182 0.88 -0.92 8.72
C LEU A 182 0.93 -0.91 10.24
N PHE A 183 -0.01 -1.58 10.87
CA PHE A 183 -0.11 -1.73 12.32
C PHE A 183 0.45 -3.08 12.72
N PRO A 184 1.60 -3.14 13.44
CA PRO A 184 2.11 -4.40 13.96
C PRO A 184 1.08 -5.07 14.88
N HIS A 185 0.88 -6.37 14.72
CA HIS A 185 -0.02 -7.14 15.60
C HIS A 185 0.55 -7.34 17.00
N ARG A 186 1.88 -7.34 17.11
CA ARG A 186 2.55 -7.50 18.40
C ARG A 186 2.27 -6.32 19.32
N ALA A 187 1.62 -6.57 20.44
CA ALA A 187 1.36 -5.56 21.45
C ALA A 187 2.68 -5.09 22.13
N LYS A 188 2.70 -3.84 22.58
CA LYS A 188 3.80 -3.27 23.40
C LYS A 188 5.16 -3.22 22.68
N LEU A 189 5.19 -2.85 21.40
CA LEU A 189 6.44 -2.57 20.71
C LEU A 189 7.10 -1.31 21.26
N LYS A 190 8.40 -1.39 21.52
CA LYS A 190 9.24 -0.22 21.83
C LYS A 190 9.47 0.58 20.57
N LYS A 191 9.79 1.87 20.71
CA LYS A 191 10.14 2.73 19.56
C LYS A 191 11.29 2.16 18.72
N ALA A 192 12.28 1.52 19.37
CA ALA A 192 13.39 0.85 18.69
C ALA A 192 12.93 -0.34 17.83
N ASP A 193 11.95 -1.13 18.30
CA ASP A 193 11.41 -2.25 17.54
C ASP A 193 10.64 -1.77 16.31
N LEU A 194 9.89 -0.67 16.46
CA LEU A 194 9.15 -0.07 15.35
C LEU A 194 10.11 0.51 14.28
N GLN A 195 11.21 1.14 14.70
CA GLN A 195 12.25 1.59 13.79
C GLN A 195 12.90 0.41 13.07
N ARG A 196 13.25 -0.65 13.82
CA ARG A 196 13.83 -1.88 13.24
C ARG A 196 12.89 -2.52 12.22
N LEU A 197 11.60 -2.64 12.52
CA LEU A 197 10.59 -3.13 11.56
C LEU A 197 10.53 -2.26 10.31
N THR A 198 10.62 -0.93 10.46
CA THR A 198 10.63 0.00 9.33
C THR A 198 11.86 -0.19 8.45
N ASP A 199 13.04 -0.37 9.06
CA ASP A 199 14.28 -0.63 8.34
C ASP A 199 14.23 -1.99 7.63
N MET A 200 13.77 -3.03 8.29
CA MET A 200 13.57 -4.36 7.70
C MET A 200 12.62 -4.31 6.49
N LEU A 201 11.51 -3.54 6.56
CA LEU A 201 10.60 -3.36 5.43
C LEU A 201 11.27 -2.62 4.26
N ASN A 202 12.15 -1.65 4.55
CA ASN A 202 12.90 -0.93 3.52
C ASN A 202 14.03 -1.77 2.90
N ASP A 203 14.46 -2.84 3.55
CA ASP A 203 15.49 -3.77 3.07
C ASP A 203 14.90 -4.96 2.29
N VAL A 204 13.56 -5.09 2.24
CA VAL A 204 12.88 -6.09 1.38
C VAL A 204 13.05 -5.70 -0.09
N ASP A 205 13.37 -6.65 -0.93
CA ASP A 205 13.38 -6.44 -2.38
C ASP A 205 11.94 -6.44 -2.96
N TRP A 206 11.32 -5.25 -2.92
CA TRP A 206 9.98 -5.03 -3.45
C TRP A 206 9.90 -5.11 -4.98
N HIS A 207 11.04 -5.01 -5.71
CA HIS A 207 11.11 -5.29 -7.14
C HIS A 207 10.86 -6.77 -7.40
N GLU A 208 11.57 -7.62 -6.66
CA GLU A 208 11.44 -9.07 -6.78
C GLU A 208 10.02 -9.55 -6.45
N LEU A 209 9.36 -8.88 -5.52
CA LEU A 209 7.97 -9.15 -5.13
C LEU A 209 6.92 -8.54 -6.07
N GLY A 210 7.35 -7.88 -7.16
CA GLY A 210 6.45 -7.36 -8.20
C GLY A 210 5.74 -6.05 -7.84
N PHE A 211 6.24 -5.29 -6.86
CA PHE A 211 5.64 -4.02 -6.45
C PHE A 211 6.12 -2.80 -7.26
N VAL A 212 6.84 -3.00 -8.35
CA VAL A 212 7.39 -1.91 -9.15
C VAL A 212 6.77 -1.88 -10.54
N CYS A 213 6.35 -0.69 -10.97
CA CYS A 213 5.86 -0.40 -12.31
C CYS A 213 6.31 1.02 -12.69
N ASP A 214 6.81 1.22 -13.92
CA ASP A 214 7.35 2.50 -14.40
C ASP A 214 8.40 3.11 -13.46
N GLY A 215 9.30 2.32 -12.92
CA GLY A 215 10.35 2.77 -11.99
C GLY A 215 9.83 3.37 -10.69
N ARG A 216 8.63 3.01 -10.27
CA ARG A 216 8.04 3.44 -8.99
C ARG A 216 7.38 2.29 -8.27
N PHE A 217 7.44 2.32 -6.94
CA PHE A 217 6.69 1.40 -6.12
C PHE A 217 5.19 1.72 -6.19
N LEU A 218 4.40 0.65 -6.32
CA LEU A 218 2.93 0.69 -6.26
C LEU A 218 2.48 -0.27 -5.17
N PHE A 219 1.98 0.29 -4.08
CA PHE A 219 1.43 -0.48 -2.98
C PHE A 219 -0.08 -0.33 -2.92
N SER A 220 -0.77 -1.42 -2.68
CA SER A 220 -2.19 -1.42 -2.31
C SER A 220 -2.38 -2.23 -1.03
N GLN A 221 -3.46 -2.00 -0.32
CA GLN A 221 -3.78 -2.78 0.88
C GLN A 221 -3.77 -4.27 0.56
N ARG A 222 -4.50 -4.67 -0.48
CA ARG A 222 -4.61 -6.07 -0.89
C ARG A 222 -3.27 -6.69 -1.26
N SER A 223 -2.43 -5.99 -2.04
CA SER A 223 -1.15 -6.54 -2.46
C SER A 223 -0.19 -6.72 -1.28
N LEU A 224 -0.19 -5.79 -0.32
CA LEU A 224 0.61 -5.93 0.90
C LEU A 224 0.11 -7.08 1.78
N GLU A 225 -1.20 -7.16 2.04
CA GLU A 225 -1.79 -8.23 2.87
C GLU A 225 -1.54 -9.63 2.28
N GLN A 226 -1.43 -9.73 0.95
CA GLN A 226 -1.23 -10.98 0.24
C GLN A 226 0.24 -11.32 -0.03
N THR A 227 1.19 -10.46 0.34
CA THR A 227 2.61 -10.72 0.08
C THR A 227 3.26 -11.54 1.18
N LEU A 228 4.39 -12.15 0.84
CA LEU A 228 5.25 -12.84 1.79
C LEU A 228 6.46 -11.97 2.14
N LEU A 229 6.89 -12.04 3.37
CA LEU A 229 8.10 -11.41 3.89
C LEU A 229 9.22 -12.44 4.12
N PRO A 230 10.48 -12.00 4.22
CA PRO A 230 11.58 -12.85 4.68
C PRO A 230 11.33 -13.40 6.10
N GLU A 231 11.88 -14.58 6.38
CA GLU A 231 11.76 -15.27 7.68
C GLU A 231 12.24 -14.41 8.87
N ALA A 232 13.13 -13.45 8.63
CA ALA A 232 13.61 -12.53 9.66
C ALA A 232 12.49 -11.76 10.38
N PHE A 233 11.31 -11.63 9.76
CA PHE A 233 10.14 -11.00 10.40
C PHE A 233 9.40 -11.93 11.37
N ALA A 234 9.75 -13.22 11.45
CA ALA A 234 9.05 -14.21 12.28
C ALA A 234 9.05 -13.85 13.77
N GLU A 235 10.09 -13.15 14.25
CA GLU A 235 10.14 -12.67 15.64
C GLU A 235 9.01 -11.68 16.00
N PHE A 236 8.41 -11.01 14.99
CA PHE A 236 7.31 -10.05 15.15
C PHE A 236 5.94 -10.64 14.79
N ALA A 237 5.92 -11.83 14.21
CA ALA A 237 4.68 -12.49 13.80
C ALA A 237 3.87 -12.99 14.99
N VAL A 238 2.55 -12.97 14.84
CA VAL A 238 1.61 -13.55 15.80
C VAL A 238 1.06 -14.85 15.22
N LYS A 239 1.24 -15.96 15.95
CA LYS A 239 0.75 -17.28 15.55
C LYS A 239 -0.78 -17.29 15.51
N GLY A 240 -1.35 -17.89 14.46
CA GLY A 240 -2.79 -18.13 14.33
C GLY A 240 -3.59 -16.98 13.69
N LEU A 241 -2.95 -16.00 13.06
CA LEU A 241 -3.60 -14.93 12.28
C LEU A 241 -3.68 -15.22 10.77
N VAL A 242 -3.20 -16.39 10.33
CA VAL A 242 -3.24 -16.85 8.92
C VAL A 242 -3.74 -18.27 8.87
#